data_c0fb9765b9f2cf7c6f9a7f7caaac6c32
#
_entry.id   c0fb9765b9f2cf7c6f9a7f7caaac6c32
#
_cell.length_a   1.000
_cell.length_b   1.000
_cell.length_c   1.000
_cell.angle_alpha   90.00
_cell.angle_beta   90.00
_cell.angle_gamma   90.00
#
_symmetry.space_group_name_H-M   'P 1'
#
loop_
_entity.id
_entity.type
_entity.pdbx_description
1 polymer ?
#
loop_
_entity_poly.entity_id
_entity_poly.type
_entity_poly.pdbx_seq_one_letter_code
_entity_poly.pdbx_strand_id
1 'polypeptide(L)'
;MNYKIICYLLFLLLGFAIIFMATVVKAQPLPGTCYTARVVRIIDGDTITVYDNAGCFHRIRLAMIDAPEKEQPFGAEATNALSELLKEGTVSLKVHCIDKYNREVAFVNCDGKDVSAEMLRKGMAMHYHMDFDNCEIYDKFEEAAKRHRQGLWAQDNIETPWDYRHNLAKRRHSNVHKDLFQA
;
A
#
# COMPACT_ATOMS: atom_id res chain seq x y z
N MET A 1 36.55 -21.87 38.69
CA MET A 1 36.49 -21.07 37.44
C MET A 1 36.43 -19.61 37.86
N ASN A 2 37.32 -18.77 37.35
CA ASN A 2 37.56 -17.41 37.84
C ASN A 2 36.40 -16.51 37.46
N TYR A 3 35.66 -15.92 38.43
CA TYR A 3 34.48 -15.09 38.15
C TYR A 3 34.73 -13.95 37.14
N LYS A 4 35.96 -13.45 37.05
CA LYS A 4 36.37 -12.44 36.08
C LYS A 4 36.26 -12.96 34.66
N ILE A 5 36.57 -14.24 34.40
CA ILE A 5 36.43 -14.86 33.07
C ILE A 5 34.96 -15.01 32.69
N ILE A 6 34.11 -15.37 33.65
CA ILE A 6 32.67 -15.50 33.42
C ILE A 6 32.06 -14.13 33.08
N CYS A 7 32.40 -13.07 33.80
CA CYS A 7 31.95 -11.72 33.53
C CYS A 7 32.40 -11.25 32.15
N TYR A 8 33.64 -11.55 31.75
CA TYR A 8 34.16 -11.18 30.43
C TYR A 8 33.43 -11.90 29.28
N LEU A 9 33.15 -13.18 29.47
CA LEU A 9 32.38 -13.98 28.48
C LEU A 9 30.93 -13.50 28.37
N LEU A 10 30.27 -13.13 29.48
CA LEU A 10 28.95 -12.56 29.48
C LEU A 10 28.91 -11.19 28.77
N PHE A 11 29.94 -10.36 28.97
CA PHE A 11 30.04 -9.06 28.28
C PHE A 11 30.26 -9.22 26.78
N LEU A 12 31.06 -10.20 26.34
CA LEU A 12 31.24 -10.53 24.92
C LEU A 12 29.97 -11.09 24.32
N LEU A 13 29.21 -11.96 25.00
CA LEU A 13 27.95 -12.50 24.54
C LEU A 13 26.88 -11.40 24.41
N LEU A 14 26.80 -10.48 25.38
CA LEU A 14 25.89 -9.34 25.34
C LEU A 14 26.26 -8.40 24.22
N GLY A 15 27.55 -8.10 24.01
CA GLY A 15 28.04 -7.30 22.90
C GLY A 15 27.71 -7.92 21.54
N PHE A 16 27.87 -9.24 21.41
CA PHE A 16 27.53 -9.97 20.19
C PHE A 16 26.01 -9.99 19.94
N ALA A 17 25.19 -10.14 21.01
CA ALA A 17 23.74 -10.06 20.91
C ALA A 17 23.25 -8.67 20.48
N ILE A 18 23.87 -7.59 20.98
CA ILE A 18 23.53 -6.20 20.60
C ILE A 18 23.94 -5.95 19.14
N ILE A 19 25.11 -6.40 18.70
CA ILE A 19 25.56 -6.28 17.30
C ILE A 19 24.64 -7.12 16.40
N PHE A 20 24.27 -8.33 16.79
CA PHE A 20 23.35 -9.18 16.03
C PHE A 20 21.96 -8.57 15.93
N MET A 21 21.42 -7.98 17.00
CA MET A 21 20.15 -7.23 16.97
C MET A 21 20.24 -5.97 16.08
N ALA A 22 21.36 -5.27 16.07
CA ALA A 22 21.55 -4.08 15.23
C ALA A 22 21.58 -4.42 13.73
N THR A 23 22.01 -5.63 13.35
CA THR A 23 22.03 -6.06 11.92
C THR A 23 20.65 -6.47 11.38
N VAL A 24 19.64 -6.62 12.24
CA VAL A 24 18.26 -6.98 11.85
C VAL A 24 17.37 -5.74 11.64
N VAL A 25 17.89 -4.53 11.81
CA VAL A 25 17.17 -3.31 11.40
C VAL A 25 17.10 -3.29 9.88
N LYS A 26 15.95 -3.75 9.37
CA LYS A 26 15.64 -3.80 7.96
C LYS A 26 15.67 -2.39 7.40
N ALA A 27 16.67 -2.08 6.59
CA ALA A 27 16.71 -0.79 5.90
C ALA A 27 15.49 -0.68 4.98
N GLN A 28 14.73 0.40 5.14
CA GLN A 28 13.65 0.73 4.21
C GLN A 28 14.25 1.01 2.83
N PRO A 29 13.64 0.53 1.74
CA PRO A 29 14.12 0.84 0.41
C PRO A 29 14.12 2.35 0.18
N LEU A 30 15.19 2.84 -0.40
CA LEU A 30 15.32 4.25 -0.74
C LEU A 30 14.41 4.61 -1.93
N PRO A 31 13.93 5.87 -2.02
CA PRO A 31 13.25 6.35 -3.22
C PRO A 31 14.07 6.06 -4.48
N GLY A 32 13.39 5.60 -5.54
CA GLY A 32 14.03 5.18 -6.80
C GLY A 32 14.50 3.73 -6.82
N THR A 33 14.47 2.99 -5.70
CA THR A 33 14.79 1.57 -5.68
C THR A 33 13.84 0.78 -6.58
N CYS A 34 14.44 -0.06 -7.44
CA CYS A 34 13.69 -0.99 -8.29
C CYS A 34 14.01 -2.42 -7.88
N TYR A 35 12.97 -3.25 -7.72
CA TYR A 35 13.14 -4.67 -7.43
C TYR A 35 11.95 -5.49 -7.93
N THR A 36 12.11 -6.81 -7.98
CA THR A 36 11.03 -7.75 -8.28
C THR A 36 10.65 -8.50 -7.00
N ALA A 37 9.37 -8.80 -6.87
CA ALA A 37 8.85 -9.52 -5.72
C ALA A 37 7.61 -10.34 -6.10
N ARG A 38 7.29 -11.34 -5.28
CA ARG A 38 6.08 -12.13 -5.42
C ARG A 38 4.97 -11.53 -4.58
N VAL A 39 3.80 -11.35 -5.16
CA VAL A 39 2.59 -10.96 -4.44
C VAL A 39 2.15 -12.12 -3.55
N VAL A 40 1.97 -11.85 -2.25
CA VAL A 40 1.55 -12.86 -1.26
C VAL A 40 0.18 -12.56 -0.67
N ARG A 41 -0.27 -11.31 -0.77
CA ARG A 41 -1.59 -10.91 -0.27
C ARG A 41 -2.07 -9.62 -0.94
N ILE A 42 -3.34 -9.61 -1.32
CA ILE A 42 -4.08 -8.39 -1.66
C ILE A 42 -4.80 -7.92 -0.39
N ILE A 43 -4.62 -6.67 -0.01
CA ILE A 43 -5.22 -6.11 1.21
C ILE A 43 -6.54 -5.43 0.87
N ASP A 44 -6.52 -4.57 -0.15
CA ASP A 44 -7.66 -3.82 -0.70
C ASP A 44 -7.39 -3.48 -2.17
N GLY A 45 -8.12 -2.54 -2.75
CA GLY A 45 -8.03 -2.18 -4.17
C GLY A 45 -6.74 -1.45 -4.58
N ASP A 46 -5.88 -1.06 -3.65
CA ASP A 46 -4.63 -0.34 -3.94
C ASP A 46 -3.45 -0.71 -3.03
N THR A 47 -3.63 -1.68 -2.15
CA THR A 47 -2.60 -2.08 -1.19
C THR A 47 -2.36 -3.59 -1.25
N ILE A 48 -1.11 -3.97 -1.43
CA ILE A 48 -0.67 -5.38 -1.49
C ILE A 48 0.48 -5.65 -0.51
N THR A 49 0.69 -6.91 -0.21
CA THR A 49 1.93 -7.39 0.45
C THR A 49 2.69 -8.23 -0.54
N VAL A 50 3.98 -7.97 -0.67
CA VAL A 50 4.89 -8.73 -1.52
C VAL A 50 6.02 -9.34 -0.70
N TYR A 51 6.66 -10.36 -1.26
CA TYR A 51 7.82 -11.04 -0.70
C TYR A 51 8.96 -10.98 -1.70
N ASP A 52 10.07 -10.34 -1.32
CA ASP A 52 11.23 -10.14 -2.19
C ASP A 52 12.21 -11.33 -2.19
N ASN A 53 13.20 -11.27 -3.07
CA ASN A 53 14.22 -12.31 -3.18
C ASN A 53 15.21 -12.32 -1.99
N ALA A 54 15.23 -11.28 -1.16
CA ALA A 54 16.02 -11.22 0.07
C ALA A 54 15.29 -11.85 1.28
N GLY A 55 14.10 -12.40 1.07
CA GLY A 55 13.31 -13.04 2.13
C GLY A 55 12.54 -12.04 2.98
N CYS A 56 12.16 -10.92 2.41
CA CYS A 56 11.53 -9.82 3.13
C CYS A 56 10.11 -9.55 2.66
N PHE A 57 9.20 -9.25 3.62
CA PHE A 57 7.86 -8.79 3.32
C PHE A 57 7.84 -7.25 3.24
N HIS A 58 7.19 -6.75 2.19
CA HIS A 58 6.96 -5.33 1.96
C HIS A 58 5.47 -5.05 1.81
N ARG A 59 5.01 -3.96 2.40
CA ARG A 59 3.64 -3.47 2.21
C ARG A 59 3.67 -2.35 1.20
N ILE A 60 3.03 -2.57 0.07
CA ILE A 60 3.05 -1.68 -1.09
C ILE A 60 1.71 -0.96 -1.21
N ARG A 61 1.74 0.35 -1.34
CA ARG A 61 0.64 1.20 -1.77
C ARG A 61 0.88 1.55 -3.25
N LEU A 62 -0.04 1.18 -4.11
CA LEU A 62 0.06 1.53 -5.51
C LEU A 62 0.10 3.05 -5.68
N ALA A 63 1.09 3.55 -6.41
CA ALA A 63 1.21 4.97 -6.73
C ALA A 63 0.09 5.42 -7.68
N MET A 64 -0.21 6.72 -7.72
CA MET A 64 -1.12 7.37 -8.66
C MET A 64 -2.60 7.05 -8.52
N ILE A 65 -3.01 6.14 -7.66
CA ILE A 65 -4.42 5.76 -7.51
C ILE A 65 -4.88 5.78 -6.06
N ASP A 66 -6.18 5.90 -5.87
CA ASP A 66 -6.88 5.70 -4.59
C ASP A 66 -8.13 4.87 -4.87
N ALA A 67 -8.16 3.65 -4.32
CA ALA A 67 -9.27 2.73 -4.53
C ALA A 67 -10.30 2.84 -3.40
N PRO A 68 -11.56 2.45 -3.64
CA PRO A 68 -12.57 2.38 -2.59
C PRO A 68 -12.13 1.51 -1.43
N GLU A 69 -12.42 1.96 -0.21
CA GLU A 69 -12.21 1.18 1.01
C GLU A 69 -13.06 -0.10 1.00
N LYS A 70 -12.69 -1.12 1.76
CA LYS A 70 -13.39 -2.42 1.76
C LYS A 70 -14.88 -2.33 2.00
N GLU A 71 -15.29 -1.46 2.93
CA GLU A 71 -16.67 -1.25 3.31
C GLU A 71 -17.37 -0.18 2.45
N GLN A 72 -16.65 0.44 1.53
CA GLN A 72 -17.20 1.39 0.58
C GLN A 72 -17.83 0.64 -0.61
N PRO A 73 -18.89 1.17 -1.24
CA PRO A 73 -19.35 0.64 -2.52
C PRO A 73 -18.21 0.49 -3.52
N PHE A 74 -18.15 -0.63 -4.22
CA PHE A 74 -17.06 -1.05 -5.12
C PHE A 74 -15.73 -1.43 -4.44
N GLY A 75 -15.62 -1.47 -3.11
CA GLY A 75 -14.38 -1.88 -2.44
C GLY A 75 -14.03 -3.35 -2.69
N ALA A 76 -15.03 -4.23 -2.70
CA ALA A 76 -14.84 -5.64 -3.01
C ALA A 76 -14.47 -5.84 -4.49
N GLU A 77 -15.14 -5.15 -5.41
CA GLU A 77 -14.89 -5.19 -6.85
C GLU A 77 -13.48 -4.69 -7.19
N ALA A 78 -13.04 -3.59 -6.56
CA ALA A 78 -11.70 -3.06 -6.72
C ALA A 78 -10.63 -4.06 -6.22
N THR A 79 -10.86 -4.69 -5.07
CA THR A 79 -9.98 -5.73 -4.53
C THR A 79 -9.89 -6.94 -5.46
N ASN A 80 -11.04 -7.38 -6.02
CA ASN A 80 -11.08 -8.48 -6.96
C ASN A 80 -10.39 -8.13 -8.29
N ALA A 81 -10.60 -6.91 -8.81
CA ALA A 81 -9.96 -6.45 -10.03
C ALA A 81 -8.43 -6.41 -9.88
N LEU A 82 -7.92 -5.94 -8.74
CA LEU A 82 -6.50 -5.96 -8.43
C LEU A 82 -5.97 -7.39 -8.33
N SER A 83 -6.72 -8.30 -7.71
CA SER A 83 -6.36 -9.72 -7.61
C SER A 83 -6.23 -10.37 -8.99
N GLU A 84 -7.14 -10.09 -9.91
CA GLU A 84 -7.07 -10.59 -11.30
C GLU A 84 -5.87 -10.04 -12.07
N LEU A 85 -5.53 -8.76 -11.88
CA LEU A 85 -4.37 -8.15 -12.52
C LEU A 85 -3.05 -8.74 -12.02
N LEU A 86 -3.02 -9.22 -10.79
CA LEU A 86 -1.82 -9.73 -10.10
C LEU A 86 -1.77 -11.26 -10.00
N LYS A 87 -2.65 -11.97 -10.72
CA LYS A 87 -2.75 -13.45 -10.64
C LYS A 87 -1.46 -14.18 -11.01
N GLU A 88 -0.61 -13.61 -11.86
CA GLU A 88 0.70 -14.17 -12.22
C GLU A 88 1.69 -14.16 -11.05
N GLY A 89 1.38 -13.41 -10.01
CA GLY A 89 2.04 -13.43 -8.71
C GLY A 89 3.40 -12.73 -8.64
N THR A 90 4.04 -12.38 -9.75
CA THR A 90 5.33 -11.67 -9.76
C THR A 90 5.17 -10.27 -10.31
N VAL A 91 5.72 -9.29 -9.61
CA VAL A 91 5.66 -7.88 -9.96
C VAL A 91 7.03 -7.23 -9.95
N SER A 92 7.21 -6.24 -10.81
CA SER A 92 8.33 -5.30 -10.76
C SER A 92 7.86 -4.02 -10.08
N LEU A 93 8.65 -3.54 -9.15
CA LEU A 93 8.33 -2.38 -8.32
C LEU A 93 9.37 -1.28 -8.54
N LYS A 94 8.91 -0.04 -8.59
CA LYS A 94 9.76 1.15 -8.50
C LYS A 94 9.25 2.00 -7.34
N VAL A 95 9.97 1.99 -6.23
CA VAL A 95 9.62 2.71 -5.01
C VAL A 95 9.77 4.20 -5.24
N HIS A 96 8.74 4.97 -4.92
CA HIS A 96 8.76 6.42 -4.95
C HIS A 96 9.11 7.01 -3.59
N CYS A 97 8.36 6.62 -2.55
CA CYS A 97 8.56 7.08 -1.18
C CYS A 97 8.00 6.08 -0.17
N ILE A 98 8.25 6.35 1.10
CA ILE A 98 7.60 5.67 2.22
C ILE A 98 6.55 6.60 2.80
N ASP A 99 5.32 6.12 2.95
CA ASP A 99 4.25 6.91 3.52
C ASP A 99 4.27 6.93 5.07
N LYS A 100 3.40 7.75 5.66
CA LYS A 100 3.27 7.88 7.12
C LYS A 100 2.79 6.60 7.82
N TYR A 101 2.31 5.61 7.08
CA TYR A 101 1.89 4.30 7.58
C TYR A 101 2.96 3.22 7.36
N ASN A 102 4.17 3.64 6.98
CA ASN A 102 5.30 2.77 6.70
C ASN A 102 5.06 1.79 5.54
N ARG A 103 4.27 2.22 4.53
CA ARG A 103 4.10 1.51 3.26
C ARG A 103 5.03 2.11 2.21
N GLU A 104 5.53 1.27 1.34
CA GLU A 104 6.21 1.71 0.13
C GLU A 104 5.18 2.16 -0.90
N VAL A 105 5.18 3.44 -1.24
CA VAL A 105 4.41 3.95 -2.36
C VAL A 105 5.21 3.66 -3.62
N ALA A 106 4.68 2.81 -4.49
CA ALA A 106 5.44 2.30 -5.63
C ALA A 106 4.60 2.19 -6.91
N PHE A 107 5.26 2.40 -8.05
CA PHE A 107 4.76 1.97 -9.34
C PHE A 107 4.92 0.46 -9.43
N VAL A 108 3.84 -0.23 -9.80
CA VAL A 108 3.79 -1.69 -9.87
C VAL A 108 3.50 -2.11 -11.30
N ASN A 109 4.39 -2.93 -11.85
CA ASN A 109 4.21 -3.52 -13.18
C ASN A 109 4.05 -5.05 -13.03
N CYS A 110 3.02 -5.58 -13.66
CA CYS A 110 2.76 -7.01 -13.73
C CYS A 110 2.58 -7.40 -15.19
N ASP A 111 3.37 -8.34 -15.68
CA ASP A 111 3.31 -8.82 -17.07
C ASP A 111 3.36 -7.67 -18.11
N GLY A 112 4.28 -6.72 -17.91
CA GLY A 112 4.46 -5.56 -18.79
C GLY A 112 3.37 -4.49 -18.71
N LYS A 113 2.38 -4.61 -17.80
CA LYS A 113 1.28 -3.68 -17.61
C LYS A 113 1.47 -2.87 -16.34
N ASP A 114 1.26 -1.56 -16.44
CA ASP A 114 1.13 -0.69 -15.27
C ASP A 114 -0.20 -0.99 -14.55
N VAL A 115 -0.10 -1.52 -13.34
CA VAL A 115 -1.27 -1.98 -12.57
C VAL A 115 -2.18 -0.80 -12.20
N SER A 116 -1.62 0.35 -11.84
CA SER A 116 -2.40 1.56 -11.53
C SER A 116 -3.19 2.04 -12.74
N ALA A 117 -2.56 2.07 -13.92
CA ALA A 117 -3.22 2.44 -15.17
C ALA A 117 -4.38 1.47 -15.51
N GLU A 118 -4.19 0.17 -15.31
CA GLU A 118 -5.25 -0.81 -15.54
C GLU A 118 -6.43 -0.66 -14.57
N MET A 119 -6.15 -0.36 -13.30
CA MET A 119 -7.20 -0.08 -12.30
C MET A 119 -8.03 1.14 -12.68
N LEU A 120 -7.40 2.22 -13.16
CA LEU A 120 -8.09 3.42 -13.66
C LEU A 120 -8.92 3.12 -14.90
N ARG A 121 -8.36 2.40 -15.89
CA ARG A 121 -9.11 2.03 -17.11
C ARG A 121 -10.35 1.21 -16.82
N LYS A 122 -10.30 0.35 -15.81
CA LYS A 122 -11.44 -0.45 -15.34
C LYS A 122 -12.44 0.35 -14.51
N GLY A 123 -12.11 1.59 -14.12
CA GLY A 123 -12.90 2.39 -13.20
C GLY A 123 -12.97 1.78 -11.80
N MET A 124 -11.91 1.08 -11.35
CA MET A 124 -11.83 0.42 -10.04
C MET A 124 -11.01 1.22 -9.04
N ALA A 125 -10.48 2.37 -9.45
CA ALA A 125 -9.82 3.35 -8.60
C ALA A 125 -10.01 4.74 -9.20
N MET A 126 -9.73 5.77 -8.38
CA MET A 126 -9.66 7.16 -8.79
C MET A 126 -8.20 7.59 -8.91
N HIS A 127 -7.91 8.53 -9.81
CA HIS A 127 -6.59 9.10 -9.91
C HIS A 127 -6.29 9.93 -8.65
N TYR A 128 -5.18 9.62 -7.99
CA TYR A 128 -4.66 10.36 -6.85
C TYR A 128 -3.44 11.17 -7.30
N HIS A 129 -3.62 12.49 -7.44
CA HIS A 129 -2.56 13.38 -7.85
C HIS A 129 -1.45 13.42 -6.80
N MET A 130 -0.29 13.00 -7.18
CA MET A 130 0.95 13.12 -6.42
C MET A 130 1.89 14.05 -7.19
N ASP A 131 2.85 14.66 -6.51
CA ASP A 131 3.86 15.51 -7.17
C ASP A 131 4.83 14.66 -8.01
N PHE A 132 4.35 14.25 -9.20
CA PHE A 132 5.13 13.49 -10.18
C PHE A 132 5.11 14.15 -11.55
N ASP A 133 6.19 13.97 -12.28
CA ASP A 133 6.20 14.20 -13.71
C ASP A 133 5.34 13.15 -14.43
N ASN A 134 4.59 13.55 -15.46
CA ASN A 134 3.73 12.70 -16.29
C ASN A 134 2.43 12.15 -15.64
N CYS A 135 1.84 12.85 -14.67
CA CYS A 135 0.52 12.50 -14.13
C CYS A 135 -0.61 12.51 -15.18
N GLU A 136 -0.49 13.32 -16.24
CA GLU A 136 -1.51 13.52 -17.27
C GLU A 136 -1.96 12.23 -17.98
N ILE A 137 -1.12 11.20 -18.03
CA ILE A 137 -1.53 9.93 -18.65
C ILE A 137 -2.59 9.20 -17.82
N TYR A 138 -2.49 9.29 -16.47
CA TYR A 138 -3.46 8.68 -15.57
C TYR A 138 -4.80 9.42 -15.58
N ASP A 139 -4.79 10.75 -15.73
CA ASP A 139 -6.00 11.55 -15.97
C ASP A 139 -6.76 11.05 -17.19
N LYS A 140 -6.05 10.79 -18.30
CA LYS A 140 -6.67 10.29 -19.53
C LYS A 140 -7.32 8.92 -19.34
N PHE A 141 -6.75 8.04 -18.55
CA PHE A 141 -7.33 6.73 -18.25
C PHE A 141 -8.59 6.86 -17.41
N GLU A 142 -8.56 7.70 -16.38
CA GLU A 142 -9.74 7.97 -15.55
C GLU A 142 -10.86 8.64 -16.37
N GLU A 143 -10.54 9.65 -17.17
CA GLU A 143 -11.51 10.31 -18.05
C GLU A 143 -12.14 9.35 -19.07
N ALA A 144 -11.36 8.40 -19.60
CA ALA A 144 -11.89 7.37 -20.46
C ALA A 144 -12.88 6.47 -19.73
N ALA A 145 -12.55 6.03 -18.51
CA ALA A 145 -13.45 5.23 -17.67
C ALA A 145 -14.75 5.99 -17.33
N LYS A 146 -14.63 7.29 -17.02
CA LYS A 146 -15.78 8.18 -16.78
C LYS A 146 -16.70 8.28 -18.01
N ARG A 147 -16.15 8.53 -19.19
CA ARG A 147 -16.93 8.63 -20.43
C ARG A 147 -17.67 7.35 -20.75
N HIS A 148 -17.09 6.19 -20.48
CA HIS A 148 -17.69 4.89 -20.72
C HIS A 148 -18.49 4.36 -19.53
N ARG A 149 -18.66 5.14 -18.45
CA ARG A 149 -19.38 4.77 -17.22
C ARG A 149 -18.91 3.42 -16.65
N GLN A 150 -17.61 3.17 -16.66
CA GLN A 150 -17.02 1.91 -16.20
C GLN A 150 -16.84 1.90 -14.67
N GLY A 151 -17.08 0.75 -14.06
CA GLY A 151 -16.85 0.51 -12.64
C GLY A 151 -17.54 1.53 -11.74
N LEU A 152 -16.79 2.23 -10.90
CA LEU A 152 -17.25 3.33 -10.04
C LEU A 152 -18.11 4.35 -10.79
N TRP A 153 -17.74 4.66 -12.03
CA TRP A 153 -18.33 5.70 -12.84
C TRP A 153 -19.68 5.33 -13.44
N ALA A 154 -20.16 4.09 -13.22
CA ALA A 154 -21.52 3.68 -13.54
C ALA A 154 -22.58 4.28 -12.59
N GLN A 155 -22.15 4.75 -11.42
CA GLN A 155 -23.02 5.38 -10.41
C GLN A 155 -23.16 6.88 -10.66
N ASP A 156 -24.30 7.47 -10.26
CA ASP A 156 -24.53 8.90 -10.38
C ASP A 156 -23.96 9.69 -9.19
N ASN A 157 -23.90 9.06 -8.01
CA ASN A 157 -23.38 9.66 -6.78
C ASN A 157 -22.19 8.84 -6.26
N ILE A 158 -20.99 9.27 -6.60
CA ILE A 158 -19.76 8.60 -6.19
C ILE A 158 -19.16 9.35 -5.02
N GLU A 159 -19.06 8.70 -3.85
CA GLU A 159 -18.25 9.20 -2.75
C GLU A 159 -16.79 8.81 -3.02
N THR A 160 -15.89 9.79 -3.00
CA THR A 160 -14.47 9.50 -3.20
C THR A 160 -13.88 8.72 -2.02
N PRO A 161 -12.82 7.90 -2.21
CA PRO A 161 -12.21 7.17 -1.09
C PRO A 161 -11.73 8.09 0.03
N TRP A 162 -11.19 9.27 -0.30
CA TRP A 162 -10.73 10.24 0.71
C TRP A 162 -11.89 10.89 1.45
N ASP A 163 -13.02 11.20 0.80
CA ASP A 163 -14.22 11.72 1.46
C ASP A 163 -14.85 10.67 2.38
N TYR A 164 -14.91 9.41 1.92
CA TYR A 164 -15.37 8.29 2.72
C TYR A 164 -14.56 8.15 4.01
N ARG A 165 -13.22 8.14 3.94
CA ARG A 165 -12.34 8.09 5.11
C ARG A 165 -12.56 9.27 6.05
N HIS A 166 -12.71 10.48 5.49
CA HIS A 166 -12.97 11.69 6.27
C HIS A 166 -14.32 11.63 7.00
N ASN A 167 -15.36 11.21 6.30
CA ASN A 167 -16.70 11.06 6.87
C ASN A 167 -16.76 9.96 7.93
N LEU A 168 -16.04 8.84 7.71
CA LEU A 168 -15.92 7.76 8.69
C LEU A 168 -15.23 8.25 9.98
N ALA A 169 -14.16 9.03 9.86
CA ALA A 169 -13.48 9.61 11.00
C ALA A 169 -14.39 10.57 11.80
N LYS A 170 -15.15 11.42 11.11
CA LYS A 170 -16.14 12.29 11.75
C LYS A 170 -17.21 11.52 12.52
N ARG A 171 -17.76 10.45 11.92
CA ARG A 171 -18.78 9.59 12.55
C ARG A 171 -18.23 8.92 13.82
N ARG A 172 -16.99 8.42 13.79
CA ARG A 172 -16.34 7.85 14.97
C ARG A 172 -16.16 8.86 16.10
N HIS A 173 -15.73 10.09 15.80
CA HIS A 173 -15.60 11.15 16.80
C HIS A 173 -16.93 11.55 17.43
N SER A 174 -18.00 11.64 16.63
CA SER A 174 -19.33 12.01 17.13
C SER A 174 -19.94 10.93 18.03
N ASN A 175 -19.69 9.65 17.76
CA ASN A 175 -20.17 8.55 18.59
C ASN A 175 -19.45 8.49 19.94
N VAL A 176 -18.12 8.62 19.94
CA VAL A 176 -17.32 8.68 21.19
C VAL A 176 -17.81 9.83 22.09
N HIS A 177 -18.14 10.98 21.50
CA HIS A 177 -18.64 12.11 22.28
C HIS A 177 -20.03 11.87 22.87
N LYS A 178 -20.92 11.17 22.16
CA LYS A 178 -22.25 10.78 22.68
C LYS A 178 -22.16 9.82 23.85
N ASP A 179 -21.27 8.82 23.76
CA ASP A 179 -21.10 7.81 24.78
C ASP A 179 -20.54 8.39 26.09
N LEU A 180 -19.70 9.44 26.00
CA LEU A 180 -19.16 10.15 27.15
C LEU A 180 -20.18 11.03 27.92
N PHE A 181 -21.30 11.41 27.29
CA PHE A 181 -22.33 12.23 27.90
C PHE A 181 -23.59 11.42 28.31
N GLN A 182 -23.62 10.11 28.06
CA GLN A 182 -24.72 9.23 28.45
C GLN A 182 -24.35 8.27 29.62
N ALA A 183 -23.13 8.38 30.15
CA ALA A 183 -22.63 7.67 31.33
C ALA A 183 -22.57 8.62 32.54
#